data_839218bc6981c170816006c45fe950c1
#
_entry.id   839218bc6981c170816006c45fe950c1
#
_cell.length_a   1.000
_cell.length_b   1.000
_cell.length_c   1.000
_cell.angle_alpha   90.00
_cell.angle_beta   90.00
_cell.angle_gamma   90.00
#
_symmetry.space_group_name_H-M   'P 1'
#
loop_
_entity.id
_entity.type
_entity.pdbx_description
1 polymer ?
#
loop_
_entity_poly.entity_id
_entity_poly.type
_entity_poly.pdbx_seq_one_letter_code
_entity_poly.pdbx_strand_id
1 'polypeptide(L)'
;MKLKLFKTLWGHTGSLDDAITACRENDLAGIEGPAPAKAPARHEFQARLADARLDYIAEICTGESYVPDRQLSPYKHLESFRRKAADSMECHPQFLTVIAGCDAWSISQSVDFFTTACRIASDLRVAVSFETHRSRSFFNPWTTRDILEELPELKLTCDFSHWCVVCERLIDTEPEILKLCAARAHHVHARVGYDQGPQVPHPAAPLYGEALAAHERWWAQIWESQLRRGCKATTMTPEFGPDGYLQSHPFTAVPVADLEEINTWMAQRQRRRFDERYRPDPGWSLAVSE
;
A
#
# COMPACT_ATOMS: atom_id res chain seq x y z
N MET A 1 -12.11 -5.99 -14.87
CA MET A 1 -11.46 -5.94 -13.56
C MET A 1 -12.18 -4.93 -12.68
N LYS A 2 -12.26 -5.12 -11.35
CA LYS A 2 -12.89 -4.16 -10.42
C LYS A 2 -11.80 -3.49 -9.58
N LEU A 3 -11.93 -2.19 -9.31
CA LEU A 3 -11.10 -1.49 -8.31
C LEU A 3 -11.79 -1.60 -6.94
N LYS A 4 -11.07 -2.10 -5.95
CA LYS A 4 -11.45 -2.10 -4.54
C LYS A 4 -10.58 -1.09 -3.81
N LEU A 5 -11.18 -0.04 -3.27
CA LEU A 5 -10.52 0.98 -2.47
C LEU A 5 -10.69 0.68 -0.99
N PHE A 6 -9.64 0.89 -0.21
CA PHE A 6 -9.65 0.64 1.23
C PHE A 6 -9.38 1.93 2.00
N LYS A 7 -9.89 2.00 3.21
CA LYS A 7 -9.56 3.05 4.17
C LYS A 7 -8.34 2.63 4.98
N THR A 8 -7.31 3.46 4.98
CA THR A 8 -6.21 3.26 5.94
C THR A 8 -6.64 3.62 7.35
N LEU A 9 -6.17 2.84 8.33
CA LEU A 9 -6.26 3.21 9.76
C LEU A 9 -5.07 4.03 10.21
N TRP A 10 -4.03 4.18 9.39
CA TRP A 10 -2.91 5.04 9.73
C TRP A 10 -3.36 6.50 9.80
N GLY A 11 -3.21 7.10 10.98
CA GLY A 11 -3.67 8.45 11.25
C GLY A 11 -5.18 8.59 11.50
N HIS A 12 -5.95 7.50 11.49
CA HIS A 12 -7.34 7.54 11.91
C HIS A 12 -7.43 7.71 13.44
N THR A 13 -8.09 8.77 13.90
CA THR A 13 -8.22 9.13 15.31
C THR A 13 -9.59 8.79 15.91
N GLY A 14 -10.53 8.36 15.07
CA GLY A 14 -11.86 7.95 15.48
C GLY A 14 -11.95 6.51 15.99
N SER A 15 -13.14 6.08 16.32
CA SER A 15 -13.46 4.70 16.66
C SER A 15 -13.50 3.79 15.41
N LEU A 16 -13.59 2.48 15.61
CA LEU A 16 -13.84 1.54 14.51
C LEU A 16 -15.18 1.84 13.81
N ASP A 17 -16.19 2.30 14.54
CA ASP A 17 -17.47 2.67 13.96
C ASP A 17 -17.39 3.88 13.06
N ASP A 18 -16.55 4.85 13.40
CA ASP A 18 -16.29 6.00 12.54
C ASP A 18 -15.57 5.55 11.25
N ALA A 19 -14.62 4.62 11.34
CA ALA A 19 -13.97 4.05 10.18
C ALA A 19 -14.94 3.26 9.27
N ILE A 20 -15.82 2.46 9.86
CA ILE A 20 -16.86 1.72 9.13
C ILE A 20 -17.85 2.68 8.45
N THR A 21 -18.25 3.74 9.13
CA THR A 21 -19.13 4.78 8.58
C THR A 21 -18.47 5.47 7.40
N ALA A 22 -17.21 5.88 7.53
CA ALA A 22 -16.44 6.48 6.46
C ALA A 22 -16.31 5.53 5.24
N CYS A 23 -16.14 4.22 5.47
CA CYS A 23 -16.13 3.24 4.39
C CYS A 23 -17.46 3.21 3.63
N ARG A 24 -18.58 3.24 4.32
CA ARG A 24 -19.92 3.24 3.70
C ARG A 24 -20.21 4.52 2.93
N GLU A 25 -19.89 5.68 3.52
CA GLU A 25 -20.12 6.99 2.90
C GLU A 25 -19.30 7.19 1.62
N ASN A 26 -18.09 6.60 1.55
CA ASN A 26 -17.19 6.72 0.43
C ASN A 26 -17.15 5.49 -0.49
N ASP A 27 -18.06 4.52 -0.30
CA ASP A 27 -18.13 3.27 -1.07
C ASP A 27 -16.77 2.54 -1.10
N LEU A 28 -16.09 2.46 0.05
CA LEU A 28 -14.84 1.73 0.18
C LEU A 28 -15.12 0.24 0.46
N ALA A 29 -14.28 -0.62 -0.08
CA ALA A 29 -14.43 -2.07 0.04
C ALA A 29 -14.11 -2.60 1.45
N GLY A 30 -13.31 -1.87 2.21
CA GLY A 30 -12.86 -2.32 3.52
C GLY A 30 -11.83 -1.40 4.16
N ILE A 31 -11.13 -1.96 5.11
CA ILE A 31 -10.17 -1.27 5.97
C ILE A 31 -8.79 -1.94 5.83
N GLU A 32 -7.75 -1.12 5.85
CA GLU A 32 -6.36 -1.56 5.95
C GLU A 32 -5.71 -0.98 7.21
N GLY A 33 -4.96 -1.81 7.92
CA GLY A 33 -4.23 -1.41 9.10
C GLY A 33 -3.80 -2.58 9.98
N PRO A 34 -3.11 -2.32 11.10
CA PRO A 34 -2.65 -3.37 11.99
C PRO A 34 -3.80 -4.07 12.71
N ALA A 35 -3.67 -5.39 12.93
CA ALA A 35 -4.60 -6.12 13.77
C ALA A 35 -4.54 -5.61 15.22
N PRO A 36 -5.67 -5.56 15.95
CA PRO A 36 -5.69 -5.18 17.35
C PRO A 36 -4.77 -6.08 18.21
N ALA A 37 -4.06 -5.49 19.16
CA ALA A 37 -3.03 -6.20 19.94
C ALA A 37 -3.59 -7.34 20.81
N LYS A 38 -4.82 -7.21 21.30
CA LYS A 38 -5.44 -8.17 22.23
C LYS A 38 -6.44 -9.08 21.51
N ALA A 39 -6.42 -10.39 21.79
CA ALA A 39 -7.31 -11.35 21.15
C ALA A 39 -8.81 -10.99 21.27
N PRO A 40 -9.37 -10.58 22.42
CA PRO A 40 -10.77 -10.14 22.46
C PRO A 40 -11.08 -8.99 21.50
N ALA A 41 -10.16 -8.02 21.37
CA ALA A 41 -10.34 -6.89 20.46
C ALA A 41 -10.22 -7.32 18.99
N ARG A 42 -9.42 -8.35 18.66
CA ARG A 42 -9.35 -8.94 17.31
C ARG A 42 -10.67 -9.60 16.93
N HIS A 43 -11.27 -10.37 17.84
CA HIS A 43 -12.56 -11.01 17.60
C HIS A 43 -13.67 -9.98 17.41
N GLU A 44 -13.69 -8.92 18.23
CA GLU A 44 -14.65 -7.83 18.09
C GLU A 44 -14.46 -7.09 16.74
N PHE A 45 -13.23 -6.75 16.39
CA PHE A 45 -12.87 -6.12 15.12
C PHE A 45 -13.36 -6.95 13.93
N GLN A 46 -13.05 -8.25 13.93
CA GLN A 46 -13.50 -9.18 12.89
C GLN A 46 -15.02 -9.24 12.78
N ALA A 47 -15.73 -9.39 13.91
CA ALA A 47 -17.20 -9.44 13.93
C ALA A 47 -17.82 -8.15 13.38
N ARG A 48 -17.30 -6.98 13.78
CA ARG A 48 -17.78 -5.68 13.31
C ARG A 48 -17.58 -5.49 11.80
N LEU A 49 -16.44 -5.90 11.25
CA LEU A 49 -16.20 -5.83 9.79
C LEU A 49 -17.09 -6.80 9.03
N ALA A 50 -17.29 -8.02 9.55
CA ALA A 50 -18.18 -9.01 8.95
C ALA A 50 -19.64 -8.50 8.91
N ASP A 51 -20.16 -7.94 10.00
CA ASP A 51 -21.50 -7.34 10.08
C ASP A 51 -21.65 -6.16 9.10
N ALA A 52 -20.59 -5.39 8.93
CA ALA A 52 -20.53 -4.29 7.97
C ALA A 52 -20.33 -4.75 6.51
N ARG A 53 -20.00 -6.01 6.28
CA ARG A 53 -19.60 -6.60 4.99
C ARG A 53 -18.39 -5.89 4.38
N LEU A 54 -17.44 -5.53 5.21
CA LEU A 54 -16.19 -4.90 4.81
C LEU A 54 -15.04 -5.91 4.79
N ASP A 55 -14.22 -5.82 3.79
CA ASP A 55 -12.97 -6.57 3.66
C ASP A 55 -11.90 -6.00 4.60
N TYR A 56 -10.91 -6.81 4.95
CA TYR A 56 -9.77 -6.39 5.74
C TYR A 56 -8.45 -6.73 5.06
N ILE A 57 -7.51 -5.78 5.04
CA ILE A 57 -6.10 -5.97 4.69
C ILE A 57 -5.29 -5.76 5.97
N ALA A 58 -4.53 -6.76 6.37
CA ALA A 58 -3.70 -6.63 7.56
C ALA A 58 -2.34 -6.01 7.22
N GLU A 59 -2.05 -4.88 7.82
CA GLU A 59 -0.74 -4.24 7.75
C GLU A 59 0.18 -4.79 8.86
N ILE A 60 1.39 -5.19 8.47
CA ILE A 60 2.39 -5.69 9.41
C ILE A 60 3.70 -4.94 9.21
N CYS A 61 4.19 -4.31 10.28
CA CYS A 61 5.53 -3.75 10.33
C CYS A 61 6.46 -4.70 11.09
N THR A 62 7.50 -5.21 10.45
CA THR A 62 8.48 -6.12 11.10
C THR A 62 9.50 -5.32 11.91
N GLY A 63 10.01 -5.91 13.00
CA GLY A 63 11.03 -5.26 13.84
C GLY A 63 10.47 -4.13 14.72
N GLU A 64 9.16 -4.13 14.96
CA GLU A 64 8.43 -3.29 15.95
C GLU A 64 8.43 -1.78 15.68
N SER A 65 9.04 -1.29 14.61
CA SER A 65 9.08 0.14 14.24
C SER A 65 9.07 0.33 12.74
N TYR A 66 8.50 1.42 12.24
CA TYR A 66 8.55 1.82 10.82
C TYR A 66 9.99 2.08 10.35
N VAL A 67 10.82 2.70 11.19
CA VAL A 67 12.26 2.78 10.97
C VAL A 67 12.90 1.66 11.78
N PRO A 68 13.46 0.61 11.15
CA PRO A 68 13.98 -0.54 11.87
C PRO A 68 15.26 -0.20 12.63
N ASP A 69 15.44 -0.83 13.79
CA ASP A 69 16.74 -0.85 14.43
C ASP A 69 17.71 -1.62 13.52
N ARG A 70 18.77 -0.96 13.07
CA ARG A 70 19.77 -1.52 12.15
C ARG A 70 20.55 -2.69 12.74
N GLN A 71 20.56 -2.83 14.08
CA GLN A 71 21.21 -3.94 14.77
C GLN A 71 20.27 -5.15 14.95
N LEU A 72 18.99 -4.99 14.69
CA LEU A 72 18.03 -6.08 14.79
C LEU A 72 18.25 -7.09 13.66
N SER A 73 18.51 -8.34 14.04
CA SER A 73 18.82 -9.40 13.08
C SER A 73 17.62 -9.77 12.19
N PRO A 74 17.85 -10.29 10.97
CA PRO A 74 16.76 -10.82 10.11
C PRO A 74 15.89 -11.86 10.84
N TYR A 75 16.51 -12.67 11.74
CA TYR A 75 15.76 -13.62 12.54
C TYR A 75 14.73 -12.96 13.46
N LYS A 76 15.07 -11.85 14.10
CA LYS A 76 14.14 -11.09 14.96
C LYS A 76 13.00 -10.46 14.16
N HIS A 77 13.27 -10.01 12.94
CA HIS A 77 12.23 -9.57 12.01
C HIS A 77 11.27 -10.73 11.64
N LEU A 78 11.79 -11.95 11.42
CA LEU A 78 10.96 -13.13 11.16
C LEU A 78 10.12 -13.56 12.36
N GLU A 79 10.67 -13.49 13.58
CA GLU A 79 9.88 -13.74 14.81
C GLU A 79 8.71 -12.76 14.94
N SER A 80 9.00 -11.46 14.74
CA SER A 80 7.98 -10.39 14.73
C SER A 80 6.91 -10.65 13.66
N PHE A 81 7.33 -10.97 12.43
CA PHE A 81 6.43 -11.29 11.33
C PHE A 81 5.53 -12.49 11.66
N ARG A 82 6.11 -13.60 12.11
CA ARG A 82 5.34 -14.81 12.44
C ARG A 82 4.26 -14.56 13.48
N ARG A 83 4.60 -13.85 14.55
CA ARG A 83 3.66 -13.50 15.61
C ARG A 83 2.54 -12.60 15.08
N LYS A 84 2.90 -11.49 14.44
CA LYS A 84 1.91 -10.53 13.93
C LYS A 84 1.04 -11.12 12.81
N ALA A 85 1.59 -11.96 11.95
CA ALA A 85 0.82 -12.66 10.94
C ALA A 85 -0.20 -13.61 11.57
N ALA A 86 0.21 -14.41 12.58
CA ALA A 86 -0.70 -15.29 13.30
C ALA A 86 -1.82 -14.49 14.00
N ASP A 87 -1.49 -13.39 14.67
CA ASP A 87 -2.47 -12.49 15.29
C ASP A 87 -3.45 -11.91 14.24
N SER A 88 -2.95 -11.52 13.08
CA SER A 88 -3.76 -10.94 12.00
C SER A 88 -4.76 -11.96 11.42
N MET A 89 -4.40 -13.27 11.40
CA MET A 89 -5.30 -14.30 10.89
C MET A 89 -6.60 -14.43 11.68
N GLU A 90 -6.62 -14.04 12.96
CA GLU A 90 -7.85 -14.00 13.77
C GLU A 90 -8.86 -12.95 13.27
N CYS A 91 -8.40 -11.96 12.49
CA CYS A 91 -9.24 -10.93 11.87
C CYS A 91 -9.67 -11.28 10.43
N HIS A 92 -9.36 -12.46 9.92
CA HIS A 92 -9.70 -12.96 8.57
C HIS A 92 -9.30 -12.00 7.43
N PRO A 93 -8.01 -11.59 7.32
CA PRO A 93 -7.59 -10.67 6.28
C PRO A 93 -7.65 -11.32 4.88
N GLN A 94 -7.93 -10.51 3.86
CA GLN A 94 -7.82 -10.94 2.46
C GLN A 94 -6.37 -11.30 2.09
N PHE A 95 -5.43 -10.52 2.59
CA PHE A 95 -3.99 -10.73 2.47
C PHE A 95 -3.24 -9.88 3.52
N LEU A 96 -1.93 -10.10 3.60
CA LEU A 96 -1.04 -9.33 4.44
C LEU A 96 -0.24 -8.34 3.56
N THR A 97 -0.22 -7.06 3.92
CA THR A 97 0.77 -6.10 3.44
C THR A 97 1.84 -5.91 4.50
N VAL A 98 3.12 -5.94 4.12
CA VAL A 98 4.20 -6.06 5.10
C VAL A 98 5.31 -5.05 4.83
N ILE A 99 5.51 -4.15 5.77
CA ILE A 99 6.66 -3.24 5.84
C ILE A 99 7.82 -4.03 6.45
N ALA A 100 8.79 -4.47 5.63
CA ALA A 100 9.73 -5.51 6.02
C ALA A 100 11.19 -5.25 5.67
N GLY A 101 12.06 -5.87 6.44
CA GLY A 101 13.51 -5.82 6.23
C GLY A 101 14.15 -4.54 6.75
N CYS A 102 15.37 -4.28 6.29
CA CYS A 102 16.14 -3.10 6.63
C CYS A 102 17.01 -2.69 5.42
N ASP A 103 17.12 -1.41 5.15
CA ASP A 103 17.94 -0.84 4.08
C ASP A 103 19.45 -1.10 4.24
N ALA A 104 19.87 -1.45 5.45
CA ALA A 104 21.25 -1.81 5.77
C ALA A 104 21.60 -3.30 5.52
N TRP A 105 20.61 -4.12 5.14
CA TRP A 105 20.87 -5.53 4.82
C TRP A 105 21.48 -5.69 3.42
N SER A 106 22.33 -6.71 3.27
CA SER A 106 22.76 -7.15 1.96
C SER A 106 21.59 -7.74 1.16
N ILE A 107 21.75 -7.82 -0.17
CA ILE A 107 20.78 -8.50 -1.05
C ILE A 107 20.55 -9.93 -0.56
N SER A 108 21.62 -10.69 -0.27
CA SER A 108 21.49 -12.07 0.23
C SER A 108 20.68 -12.16 1.52
N GLN A 109 20.93 -11.28 2.51
CA GLN A 109 20.14 -11.25 3.75
C GLN A 109 18.65 -10.95 3.49
N SER A 110 18.37 -10.05 2.56
CA SER A 110 17.00 -9.71 2.16
C SER A 110 16.32 -10.90 1.45
N VAL A 111 17.02 -11.56 0.52
CA VAL A 111 16.52 -12.75 -0.20
C VAL A 111 16.20 -13.90 0.78
N ASP A 112 17.10 -14.21 1.70
CA ASP A 112 16.91 -15.25 2.72
C ASP A 112 15.69 -14.93 3.62
N PHE A 113 15.59 -13.67 4.02
CA PHE A 113 14.46 -13.19 4.83
C PHE A 113 13.12 -13.35 4.07
N PHE A 114 13.01 -12.83 2.85
CA PHE A 114 11.77 -12.87 2.09
C PHE A 114 11.37 -14.29 1.68
N THR A 115 12.35 -15.15 1.36
CA THR A 115 12.10 -16.57 1.13
C THR A 115 11.44 -17.23 2.34
N THR A 116 11.95 -16.94 3.54
CA THR A 116 11.40 -17.50 4.77
C THR A 116 10.05 -16.88 5.13
N ALA A 117 9.88 -15.57 4.93
CA ALA A 117 8.61 -14.87 5.18
C ALA A 117 7.49 -15.38 4.25
N CYS A 118 7.78 -15.59 2.97
CA CYS A 118 6.83 -16.19 2.03
C CYS A 118 6.41 -17.60 2.45
N ARG A 119 7.34 -18.42 2.96
CA ARG A 119 7.01 -19.75 3.48
C ARG A 119 6.09 -19.68 4.70
N ILE A 120 6.37 -18.78 5.66
CA ILE A 120 5.48 -18.56 6.82
C ILE A 120 4.07 -18.18 6.37
N ALA A 121 3.92 -17.26 5.41
CA ALA A 121 2.62 -16.87 4.88
C ALA A 121 1.91 -18.05 4.18
N SER A 122 2.65 -18.87 3.42
CA SER A 122 2.13 -20.07 2.79
C SER A 122 1.62 -21.09 3.82
N ASP A 123 2.34 -21.29 4.92
CA ASP A 123 1.92 -22.19 6.01
C ASP A 123 0.63 -21.71 6.68
N LEU A 124 0.44 -20.38 6.77
CA LEU A 124 -0.78 -19.74 7.25
C LEU A 124 -1.90 -19.69 6.19
N ARG A 125 -1.63 -20.12 4.95
CA ARG A 125 -2.56 -20.08 3.81
C ARG A 125 -3.11 -18.69 3.51
N VAL A 126 -2.27 -17.67 3.62
CA VAL A 126 -2.62 -16.28 3.32
C VAL A 126 -1.66 -15.71 2.27
N ALA A 127 -2.19 -14.91 1.37
CA ALA A 127 -1.36 -14.15 0.43
C ALA A 127 -0.57 -13.07 1.19
N VAL A 128 0.66 -12.80 0.75
CA VAL A 128 1.50 -11.75 1.31
C VAL A 128 2.08 -10.88 0.19
N SER A 129 2.14 -9.58 0.42
CA SER A 129 2.88 -8.63 -0.40
C SER A 129 3.76 -7.76 0.50
N PHE A 130 4.90 -7.33 -0.04
CA PHE A 130 5.87 -6.54 0.71
C PHE A 130 5.94 -5.12 0.14
N GLU A 131 5.94 -4.15 1.04
CA GLU A 131 5.86 -2.75 0.66
C GLU A 131 7.20 -2.19 0.18
N THR A 132 7.16 -1.40 -0.90
CA THR A 132 8.25 -0.54 -1.30
C THR A 132 8.32 0.66 -0.33
N HIS A 133 9.17 0.55 0.69
CA HIS A 133 9.22 1.51 1.79
C HIS A 133 10.66 1.93 2.10
N ARG A 134 10.90 3.24 2.26
CA ARG A 134 12.18 3.79 2.73
C ARG A 134 12.59 3.19 4.07
N SER A 135 13.88 3.09 4.37
CA SER A 135 14.47 2.42 5.53
C SER A 135 14.27 0.89 5.57
N ARG A 136 13.67 0.29 4.54
CA ARG A 136 13.39 -1.14 4.43
C ARG A 136 14.14 -1.77 3.25
N SER A 137 14.07 -3.09 3.08
CA SER A 137 14.81 -3.75 1.99
C SER A 137 14.43 -3.24 0.59
N PHE A 138 13.18 -2.82 0.39
CA PHE A 138 12.70 -2.26 -0.88
C PHE A 138 12.72 -0.72 -0.91
N PHE A 139 13.79 -0.09 -0.39
CA PHE A 139 13.88 1.35 -0.20
C PHE A 139 14.17 2.15 -1.47
N ASN A 140 14.65 1.53 -2.54
CA ASN A 140 14.93 2.17 -3.81
C ASN A 140 14.68 1.21 -5.00
N PRO A 141 14.59 1.73 -6.24
CA PRO A 141 14.32 0.92 -7.42
C PRO A 141 15.34 -0.19 -7.66
N TRP A 142 16.62 0.13 -7.58
CA TRP A 142 17.71 -0.77 -7.99
C TRP A 142 17.85 -1.96 -7.05
N THR A 143 17.89 -1.72 -5.75
CA THR A 143 17.90 -2.80 -4.74
C THR A 143 16.64 -3.67 -4.84
N THR A 144 15.49 -3.03 -5.12
CA THR A 144 14.24 -3.77 -5.33
C THR A 144 14.33 -4.68 -6.54
N ARG A 145 14.84 -4.19 -7.68
CA ARG A 145 15.07 -5.03 -8.87
C ARG A 145 15.93 -6.24 -8.53
N ASP A 146 17.08 -6.01 -7.91
CA ASP A 146 18.05 -7.06 -7.60
C ASP A 146 17.43 -8.17 -6.72
N ILE A 147 16.62 -7.81 -5.72
CA ILE A 147 15.90 -8.79 -4.89
C ILE A 147 14.80 -9.51 -5.68
N LEU A 148 14.04 -8.80 -6.54
CA LEU A 148 12.97 -9.40 -7.35
C LEU A 148 13.48 -10.35 -8.43
N GLU A 149 14.68 -10.14 -8.94
CA GLU A 149 15.34 -11.05 -9.88
C GLU A 149 15.68 -12.40 -9.22
N GLU A 150 16.10 -12.38 -7.95
CA GLU A 150 16.35 -13.59 -7.16
C GLU A 150 15.03 -14.27 -6.68
N LEU A 151 13.94 -13.51 -6.53
CA LEU A 151 12.66 -13.98 -6.00
C LEU A 151 11.50 -13.70 -6.99
N PRO A 152 11.39 -14.46 -8.09
CA PRO A 152 10.45 -14.16 -9.17
C PRO A 152 8.98 -14.25 -8.76
N GLU A 153 8.62 -14.95 -7.68
CA GLU A 153 7.24 -15.09 -7.22
C GLU A 153 6.83 -14.07 -6.13
N LEU A 154 7.79 -13.28 -5.64
CA LEU A 154 7.52 -12.30 -4.60
C LEU A 154 6.55 -11.21 -5.10
N LYS A 155 5.58 -10.85 -4.26
CA LYS A 155 4.58 -9.83 -4.56
C LYS A 155 4.86 -8.54 -3.79
N LEU A 156 4.53 -7.42 -4.42
CA LEU A 156 4.73 -6.09 -3.85
C LEU A 156 3.41 -5.42 -3.49
N THR A 157 3.42 -4.68 -2.40
CA THR A 157 2.59 -3.51 -2.17
C THR A 157 3.36 -2.30 -2.68
N CYS A 158 2.89 -1.69 -3.76
CA CYS A 158 3.62 -0.62 -4.43
C CYS A 158 3.28 0.74 -3.83
N ASP A 159 4.19 1.27 -3.01
CA ASP A 159 4.24 2.66 -2.60
C ASP A 159 5.49 3.33 -3.19
N PHE A 160 5.35 3.95 -4.33
CA PHE A 160 6.48 4.59 -5.02
C PHE A 160 6.82 5.97 -4.47
N SER A 161 5.99 6.52 -3.57
CA SER A 161 6.24 7.82 -2.94
C SER A 161 7.54 7.84 -2.14
N HIS A 162 7.87 6.71 -1.51
CA HIS A 162 9.12 6.52 -0.78
C HIS A 162 10.36 6.62 -1.68
N TRP A 163 10.25 6.11 -2.90
CA TRP A 163 11.39 6.14 -3.83
C TRP A 163 11.66 7.56 -4.34
N CYS A 164 10.61 8.38 -4.51
CA CYS A 164 10.79 9.76 -4.93
C CYS A 164 11.74 10.52 -4.02
N VAL A 165 11.52 10.45 -2.70
CA VAL A 165 12.38 11.15 -1.73
C VAL A 165 13.74 10.50 -1.56
N VAL A 166 13.84 9.17 -1.63
CA VAL A 166 15.13 8.47 -1.51
C VAL A 166 16.03 8.72 -2.72
N CYS A 167 15.44 8.82 -3.90
CA CYS A 167 16.17 9.07 -5.15
C CYS A 167 16.25 10.56 -5.50
N GLU A 168 15.64 11.45 -4.73
CA GLU A 168 15.54 12.90 -4.96
C GLU A 168 15.03 13.24 -6.37
N ARG A 169 14.06 12.45 -6.87
CA ARG A 169 13.45 12.63 -8.22
C ARG A 169 12.18 11.82 -8.37
N LEU A 170 11.36 12.20 -9.34
CA LEU A 170 10.34 11.30 -9.87
C LEU A 170 11.01 10.15 -10.62
N ILE A 171 10.49 8.92 -10.44
CA ILE A 171 11.15 7.69 -10.91
C ILE A 171 10.78 7.28 -12.34
N ASP A 172 10.26 8.20 -13.16
CA ASP A 172 10.03 7.96 -14.60
C ASP A 172 11.31 7.61 -15.37
N THR A 173 12.48 7.88 -14.78
CA THR A 173 13.80 7.49 -15.32
C THR A 173 14.06 5.99 -15.24
N GLU A 174 13.25 5.23 -14.50
CA GLU A 174 13.43 3.78 -14.27
C GLU A 174 12.29 2.93 -14.87
N PRO A 175 11.98 3.07 -16.18
CA PRO A 175 10.79 2.47 -16.78
C PRO A 175 10.77 0.95 -16.72
N GLU A 176 11.93 0.28 -16.85
CA GLU A 176 11.99 -1.19 -16.81
C GLU A 176 11.80 -1.72 -15.39
N ILE A 177 12.26 -0.99 -14.37
CA ILE A 177 12.04 -1.37 -12.97
C ILE A 177 10.59 -1.14 -12.59
N LEU A 178 9.97 -0.04 -13.01
CA LEU A 178 8.54 0.20 -12.82
C LEU A 178 7.68 -0.89 -13.46
N LYS A 179 8.04 -1.34 -14.67
CA LYS A 179 7.39 -2.44 -15.36
C LYS A 179 7.56 -3.78 -14.62
N LEU A 180 8.76 -4.06 -14.09
CA LEU A 180 9.00 -5.24 -13.25
C LEU A 180 8.13 -5.19 -11.99
N CYS A 181 8.11 -4.06 -11.29
CA CYS A 181 7.27 -3.89 -10.10
C CYS A 181 5.77 -4.02 -10.43
N ALA A 182 5.31 -3.46 -11.55
CA ALA A 182 3.93 -3.62 -12.02
C ALA A 182 3.56 -5.08 -12.28
N ALA A 183 4.50 -5.90 -12.79
CA ALA A 183 4.30 -7.33 -12.98
C ALA A 183 4.21 -8.10 -11.64
N ARG A 184 4.80 -7.57 -10.58
CA ARG A 184 4.80 -8.14 -9.22
C ARG A 184 3.76 -7.51 -8.29
N ALA A 185 3.14 -6.40 -8.68
CA ALA A 185 2.18 -5.68 -7.84
C ALA A 185 0.97 -6.55 -7.48
N HIS A 186 0.71 -6.63 -6.19
CA HIS A 186 -0.48 -7.22 -5.59
C HIS A 186 -1.42 -6.12 -5.11
N HIS A 187 -0.88 -5.10 -4.46
CA HIS A 187 -1.58 -3.98 -3.86
C HIS A 187 -0.89 -2.65 -4.18
N VAL A 188 -1.61 -1.55 -4.00
CA VAL A 188 -1.09 -0.19 -4.20
C VAL A 188 -1.41 0.67 -2.99
N HIS A 189 -0.38 1.28 -2.40
CA HIS A 189 -0.55 2.44 -1.52
C HIS A 189 -0.53 3.71 -2.38
N ALA A 190 -1.67 4.37 -2.45
CA ALA A 190 -1.87 5.53 -3.32
C ALA A 190 -1.52 6.82 -2.60
N ARG A 191 -0.24 6.98 -2.27
CA ARG A 191 0.35 8.20 -1.74
C ARG A 191 1.21 8.87 -2.81
N VAL A 192 1.18 10.19 -2.87
CA VAL A 192 1.97 10.99 -3.80
C VAL A 192 3.18 11.56 -3.09
N GLY A 193 4.36 11.08 -3.45
CA GLY A 193 5.65 11.63 -3.04
C GLY A 193 6.22 12.60 -4.07
N TYR A 194 7.28 13.29 -3.69
CA TYR A 194 8.04 14.19 -4.55
C TYR A 194 9.52 14.13 -4.16
N ASP A 195 10.37 14.83 -4.86
CA ASP A 195 11.82 14.76 -4.68
C ASP A 195 12.32 15.16 -3.28
N GLN A 196 11.56 15.99 -2.55
CA GLN A 196 11.92 16.47 -1.22
C GLN A 196 11.09 15.85 -0.09
N GLY A 197 10.16 14.95 -0.40
CA GLY A 197 9.33 14.32 0.64
C GLY A 197 8.55 13.10 0.18
N PRO A 198 8.25 12.18 1.10
CA PRO A 198 7.49 10.98 0.77
C PRO A 198 5.99 11.25 0.61
N GLN A 199 5.55 12.46 0.94
CA GLN A 199 4.16 12.87 0.85
C GLN A 199 4.06 14.36 0.53
N VAL A 200 3.28 14.69 -0.50
CA VAL A 200 2.89 16.08 -0.78
C VAL A 200 1.86 16.55 0.25
N PRO A 201 1.84 17.84 0.63
CA PRO A 201 0.86 18.36 1.59
C PRO A 201 -0.60 18.14 1.18
N HIS A 202 -0.90 18.30 -0.12
CA HIS A 202 -2.19 18.00 -0.71
C HIS A 202 -2.03 17.69 -2.20
N PRO A 203 -2.44 16.50 -2.67
CA PRO A 203 -2.22 16.07 -4.05
C PRO A 203 -3.04 16.86 -5.09
N ALA A 204 -4.13 17.54 -4.69
CA ALA A 204 -4.88 18.41 -5.59
C ALA A 204 -4.22 19.79 -5.81
N ALA A 205 -3.21 20.15 -5.01
CA ALA A 205 -2.55 21.44 -5.15
C ALA A 205 -1.79 21.52 -6.49
N PRO A 206 -1.96 22.59 -7.29
CA PRO A 206 -1.34 22.71 -8.62
C PRO A 206 0.19 22.56 -8.59
N LEU A 207 0.83 22.96 -7.49
CA LEU A 207 2.28 22.84 -7.29
C LEU A 207 2.77 21.39 -7.41
N TYR A 208 1.94 20.42 -7.05
CA TYR A 208 2.27 18.99 -7.06
C TYR A 208 1.60 18.22 -8.22
N GLY A 209 1.08 18.95 -9.22
CA GLY A 209 0.39 18.35 -10.36
C GLY A 209 1.24 17.37 -11.17
N GLU A 210 2.54 17.65 -11.32
CA GLU A 210 3.47 16.76 -12.00
C GLU A 210 3.72 15.47 -11.19
N ALA A 211 3.93 15.60 -9.88
CA ALA A 211 4.10 14.45 -8.99
C ALA A 211 2.86 13.54 -8.98
N LEU A 212 1.67 14.13 -8.86
CA LEU A 212 0.41 13.40 -8.96
C LEU A 212 0.28 12.67 -10.31
N ALA A 213 0.53 13.37 -11.42
CA ALA A 213 0.44 12.78 -12.76
C ALA A 213 1.43 11.62 -12.96
N ALA A 214 2.64 11.72 -12.40
CA ALA A 214 3.63 10.65 -12.44
C ALA A 214 3.14 9.39 -11.70
N HIS A 215 2.67 9.53 -10.46
CA HIS A 215 2.13 8.42 -9.69
C HIS A 215 0.93 7.78 -10.39
N GLU A 216 0.04 8.57 -10.96
CA GLU A 216 -1.12 8.06 -11.71
C GLU A 216 -0.72 7.31 -12.98
N ARG A 217 0.39 7.65 -13.64
CA ARG A 217 0.95 6.85 -14.74
C ARG A 217 1.47 5.50 -14.24
N TRP A 218 2.19 5.46 -13.12
CA TRP A 218 2.74 4.24 -12.54
C TRP A 218 1.65 3.30 -12.03
N TRP A 219 0.61 3.82 -11.37
CA TRP A 219 -0.56 3.02 -10.96
C TRP A 219 -1.33 2.48 -12.16
N ALA A 220 -1.46 3.24 -13.24
CA ALA A 220 -2.08 2.76 -14.47
C ALA A 220 -1.30 1.59 -15.09
N GLN A 221 0.03 1.60 -15.05
CA GLN A 221 0.86 0.46 -15.49
C GLN A 221 0.61 -0.80 -14.63
N ILE A 222 0.41 -0.63 -13.32
CA ILE A 222 0.03 -1.73 -12.42
C ILE A 222 -1.32 -2.30 -12.82
N TRP A 223 -2.34 -1.47 -13.00
CA TRP A 223 -3.67 -1.91 -13.40
C TRP A 223 -3.65 -2.65 -14.75
N GLU A 224 -2.92 -2.13 -15.74
CA GLU A 224 -2.73 -2.80 -17.02
C GLU A 224 -2.04 -4.15 -16.91
N SER A 225 -1.00 -4.23 -16.08
CA SER A 225 -0.30 -5.47 -15.81
C SER A 225 -1.21 -6.50 -15.14
N GLN A 226 -1.99 -6.10 -14.15
CA GLN A 226 -2.94 -6.97 -13.46
C GLN A 226 -4.08 -7.43 -14.41
N LEU A 227 -4.57 -6.54 -15.26
CA LEU A 227 -5.57 -6.89 -16.27
C LEU A 227 -5.04 -7.95 -17.25
N ARG A 228 -3.82 -7.78 -17.78
CA ARG A 228 -3.15 -8.76 -18.65
C ARG A 228 -2.94 -10.12 -17.97
N ARG A 229 -2.69 -10.12 -16.66
CA ARG A 229 -2.57 -11.35 -15.84
C ARG A 229 -3.93 -12.00 -15.53
N GLY A 230 -5.05 -11.42 -15.99
CA GLY A 230 -6.40 -11.96 -15.77
C GLY A 230 -6.97 -11.69 -14.38
N CYS A 231 -6.41 -10.75 -13.61
CA CYS A 231 -6.92 -10.39 -12.30
C CYS A 231 -8.36 -9.88 -12.39
N LYS A 232 -9.24 -10.40 -11.54
CA LYS A 232 -10.66 -9.97 -11.50
C LYS A 232 -10.87 -8.70 -10.70
N ALA A 233 -9.96 -8.40 -9.79
CA ALA A 233 -9.94 -7.19 -8.98
C ALA A 233 -8.51 -6.67 -8.81
N THR A 234 -8.39 -5.38 -8.56
CA THR A 234 -7.21 -4.69 -8.06
C THR A 234 -7.57 -3.99 -6.75
N THR A 235 -6.61 -3.87 -5.83
CA THR A 235 -6.79 -3.22 -4.55
C THR A 235 -5.88 -2.01 -4.43
N MET A 236 -6.38 -0.94 -3.81
CA MET A 236 -5.64 0.30 -3.63
C MET A 236 -6.10 0.98 -2.34
N THR A 237 -5.16 1.48 -1.56
CA THR A 237 -5.41 2.26 -0.35
C THR A 237 -4.81 3.65 -0.51
N PRO A 238 -5.60 4.73 -0.54
CA PRO A 238 -5.08 6.06 -0.26
C PRO A 238 -4.47 6.07 1.14
N GLU A 239 -3.17 6.36 1.21
CA GLU A 239 -2.42 6.21 2.46
C GLU A 239 -1.61 7.46 2.77
N PHE A 240 -2.27 8.61 2.75
CA PHE A 240 -1.68 9.82 3.30
C PHE A 240 -1.72 9.72 4.83
N GLY A 241 -0.57 9.96 5.46
CA GLY A 241 -0.38 9.80 6.89
C GLY A 241 -0.14 11.11 7.62
N PRO A 242 -0.21 11.06 8.97
CA PRO A 242 -0.08 12.24 9.82
C PRO A 242 1.38 12.70 9.97
N ASP A 243 1.72 13.18 11.12
CA ASP A 243 3.01 13.77 11.49
C ASP A 243 4.24 13.05 10.93
N GLY A 244 5.20 13.85 10.51
CA GLY A 244 6.40 13.40 9.79
C GLY A 244 6.17 13.15 8.30
N TYR A 245 4.91 12.99 7.85
CA TYR A 245 4.48 12.91 6.45
C TYR A 245 3.63 14.12 6.07
N LEU A 246 2.49 14.36 6.76
CA LEU A 246 1.74 15.59 6.59
C LEU A 246 2.48 16.73 7.31
N GLN A 247 2.82 17.76 6.55
CA GLN A 247 3.49 18.93 7.08
C GLN A 247 2.57 19.73 8.02
N SER A 248 3.17 20.38 9.00
CA SER A 248 2.48 21.30 9.90
C SER A 248 3.12 22.68 9.85
N HIS A 249 2.35 23.70 10.18
CA HIS A 249 2.87 25.06 10.35
C HIS A 249 3.88 25.09 11.50
N PRO A 250 5.12 25.55 11.28
CA PRO A 250 6.24 25.35 12.20
C PRO A 250 6.05 26.00 13.59
N PHE A 251 5.24 27.07 13.68
CA PHE A 251 5.03 27.79 14.93
C PHE A 251 3.75 27.37 15.69
N THR A 252 2.79 26.77 15.00
CA THR A 252 1.48 26.42 15.59
C THR A 252 1.27 24.93 15.68
N ALA A 253 2.09 24.13 15.01
CA ALA A 253 1.92 22.68 14.83
C ALA A 253 0.55 22.27 14.21
N VAL A 254 -0.18 23.22 13.63
CA VAL A 254 -1.44 22.94 12.93
C VAL A 254 -1.09 22.28 11.58
N PRO A 255 -1.68 21.12 11.24
CA PRO A 255 -1.50 20.50 9.93
C PRO A 255 -1.89 21.45 8.80
N VAL A 256 -1.17 21.41 7.67
CA VAL A 256 -1.43 22.26 6.50
C VAL A 256 -2.67 21.86 5.72
N ALA A 257 -3.21 20.66 5.96
CA ALA A 257 -4.42 20.15 5.32
C ALA A 257 -5.09 19.09 6.23
N ASP A 258 -6.32 18.73 5.90
CA ASP A 258 -7.07 17.66 6.58
C ASP A 258 -6.75 16.29 5.96
N LEU A 259 -6.33 15.35 6.78
CA LEU A 259 -5.88 14.04 6.35
C LEU A 259 -7.01 13.17 5.79
N GLU A 260 -8.19 13.23 6.41
CA GLU A 260 -9.36 12.48 5.95
C GLU A 260 -9.88 13.02 4.61
N GLU A 261 -9.87 14.35 4.45
CA GLU A 261 -10.21 15.00 3.17
C GLU A 261 -9.26 14.55 2.06
N ILE A 262 -7.95 14.53 2.32
CA ILE A 262 -6.94 14.10 1.32
C ILE A 262 -7.18 12.66 0.89
N ASN A 263 -7.35 11.74 1.84
CA ASN A 263 -7.55 10.31 1.54
C ASN A 263 -8.87 10.08 0.80
N THR A 264 -9.94 10.75 1.21
CA THR A 264 -11.23 10.71 0.54
C THR A 264 -11.15 11.26 -0.90
N TRP A 265 -10.51 12.41 -1.08
CA TRP A 265 -10.30 13.01 -2.40
C TRP A 265 -9.53 12.06 -3.33
N MET A 266 -8.46 11.45 -2.81
CA MET A 266 -7.64 10.51 -3.58
C MET A 266 -8.46 9.26 -3.96
N ALA A 267 -9.23 8.68 -3.03
CA ALA A 267 -10.09 7.54 -3.30
C ALA A 267 -11.09 7.85 -4.43
N GLN A 268 -11.80 8.98 -4.34
CA GLN A 268 -12.77 9.41 -5.34
C GLN A 268 -12.11 9.68 -6.71
N ARG A 269 -10.93 10.30 -6.71
CA ARG A 269 -10.18 10.56 -7.94
C ARG A 269 -9.74 9.27 -8.62
N GLN A 270 -9.16 8.32 -7.89
CA GLN A 270 -8.69 7.08 -8.48
C GLN A 270 -9.84 6.18 -8.94
N ARG A 271 -10.99 6.21 -8.27
CA ARG A 271 -12.22 5.55 -8.74
C ARG A 271 -12.66 6.09 -10.11
N ARG A 272 -12.80 7.42 -10.24
CA ARG A 272 -13.17 8.04 -11.53
C ARG A 272 -12.20 7.66 -12.64
N ARG A 273 -10.88 7.79 -12.42
CA ARG A 273 -9.85 7.43 -13.40
C ARG A 273 -9.90 5.96 -13.82
N PHE A 274 -10.14 5.06 -12.86
CA PHE A 274 -10.27 3.64 -13.14
C PHE A 274 -11.52 3.34 -13.97
N ASP A 275 -12.65 3.93 -13.61
CA ASP A 275 -13.93 3.72 -14.32
C ASP A 275 -13.87 4.29 -15.73
N GLU A 276 -13.34 5.49 -15.93
CA GLU A 276 -13.13 6.09 -17.27
C GLU A 276 -12.25 5.20 -18.17
N ARG A 277 -11.25 4.52 -17.60
CA ARG A 277 -10.32 3.70 -18.37
C ARG A 277 -10.83 2.28 -18.65
N TYR A 278 -11.55 1.67 -17.71
CA TYR A 278 -11.85 0.22 -17.73
C TYR A 278 -13.34 -0.12 -17.68
N ARG A 279 -14.22 0.86 -17.55
CA ARG A 279 -15.67 0.73 -17.68
C ARG A 279 -16.14 1.70 -18.74
N PRO A 280 -15.96 1.39 -20.05
CA PRO A 280 -16.50 2.24 -21.10
C PRO A 280 -18.01 2.34 -20.93
N ASP A 281 -18.54 3.54 -21.17
CA ASP A 281 -19.96 3.89 -21.08
C ASP A 281 -20.79 2.83 -21.83
N PRO A 282 -21.91 2.32 -21.26
CA PRO A 282 -22.79 1.35 -21.96
C PRO A 282 -23.36 1.83 -23.30
N GLY A 283 -23.16 3.12 -23.64
CA GLY A 283 -23.56 3.72 -24.90
C GLY A 283 -22.65 3.45 -26.11
N TRP A 284 -21.46 2.86 -25.92
CA TRP A 284 -20.59 2.45 -27.04
C TRP A 284 -20.91 1.00 -27.47
N SER A 285 -22.13 0.74 -27.96
CA SER A 285 -22.38 -0.44 -28.76
C SER A 285 -21.67 -0.27 -30.09
N LEU A 286 -20.75 -1.18 -30.38
CA LEU A 286 -20.08 -1.40 -31.64
C LEU A 286 -21.02 -1.12 -32.83
N ALA A 287 -20.86 0.00 -33.48
CA ALA A 287 -21.20 0.12 -34.90
C ALA A 287 -20.09 -0.64 -35.66
N VAL A 288 -20.22 -1.95 -35.73
CA VAL A 288 -19.54 -2.74 -36.76
C VAL A 288 -20.27 -2.40 -38.04
N SER A 289 -19.67 -1.53 -38.83
CA SER A 289 -20.09 -1.34 -40.23
C SER A 289 -19.80 -2.64 -40.99
N GLU A 290 -20.82 -3.18 -41.56
CA GLU A 290 -20.78 -4.18 -42.63
C GLU A 290 -19.90 -3.77 -43.81
#